data_5b529b1b27444f2e48fa331f66581654
#
_entry.id   5b529b1b27444f2e48fa331f66581654
#
_cell.length_a   1.000
_cell.length_b   1.000
_cell.length_c   1.000
_cell.angle_alpha   90.00
_cell.angle_beta   90.00
_cell.angle_gamma   90.00
#
_symmetry.space_group_name_H-M   'P 1'
#
loop_
_entity.id
_entity.type
_entity.pdbx_description
1 polymer ?
#
loop_
_entity_poly.entity_id
_entity_poly.type
_entity_poly.pdbx_seq_one_letter_code
_entity_poly.pdbx_strand_id
1 'polypeptide(L)'
;MRWIISGFIILTIMSCSSTQKETKVANKQTIDQAFNKGTERYTRRTLAGKCRISATVISVDSTLTNSKPDDICAKFPCRAVISIDKILGYGSGFNTKLAPGQELVVKFQFTLAPSEKALPGLQLELPGLKNGQHFIADLEETMNIGTDERSFTIYRYELTHNTGVK
;
A
#
# COMPACT_ATOMS: atom_id res chain seq x y z
N MET A 1 -31.24 57.24 51.36
CA MET A 1 -31.78 57.67 50.06
C MET A 1 -31.22 56.81 49.00
N ARG A 2 -31.90 55.95 48.63
CA ARG A 2 -32.42 55.05 47.59
C ARG A 2 -32.21 55.65 46.18
N TRP A 3 -31.48 55.00 45.31
CA TRP A 3 -31.83 55.01 43.91
C TRP A 3 -31.33 53.69 43.29
N ILE A 4 -32.30 52.88 42.91
CA ILE A 4 -32.21 51.61 42.17
C ILE A 4 -32.24 52.00 40.70
N ILE A 5 -31.20 51.61 39.91
CA ILE A 5 -31.28 51.64 38.45
C ILE A 5 -31.15 50.19 37.95
N SER A 6 -32.37 49.73 37.62
CA SER A 6 -32.55 48.44 36.94
C SER A 6 -32.10 48.55 35.50
N GLY A 7 -31.00 47.89 35.16
CA GLY A 7 -30.51 47.79 33.77
C GLY A 7 -30.99 46.48 33.13
N PHE A 8 -31.94 46.60 32.25
CA PHE A 8 -32.50 45.51 31.45
C PHE A 8 -31.46 45.12 30.38
N ILE A 9 -30.83 43.95 30.54
CA ILE A 9 -29.96 43.38 29.50
C ILE A 9 -30.85 42.53 28.58
N ILE A 10 -31.12 43.03 27.39
CA ILE A 10 -31.78 42.29 26.31
C ILE A 10 -30.75 41.38 25.67
N LEU A 11 -30.87 40.09 25.97
CA LEU A 11 -30.08 39.02 25.32
C LEU A 11 -30.74 38.70 23.98
N THR A 12 -30.21 39.23 22.88
CA THR A 12 -30.60 38.84 21.53
C THR A 12 -29.92 37.52 21.19
N ILE A 13 -30.66 36.43 21.24
CA ILE A 13 -30.23 35.11 20.78
C ILE A 13 -30.30 35.11 19.25
N MET A 14 -29.15 35.24 18.58
CA MET A 14 -29.03 34.96 17.17
C MET A 14 -29.16 33.46 16.95
N SER A 15 -30.33 33.02 16.54
CA SER A 15 -30.63 31.68 16.07
C SER A 15 -29.94 31.47 14.72
N CYS A 16 -28.78 30.79 14.69
CA CYS A 16 -28.20 30.27 13.46
C CYS A 16 -29.00 29.08 12.98
N SER A 17 -29.90 29.30 12.03
CA SER A 17 -30.53 28.22 11.25
C SER A 17 -29.45 27.54 10.41
N SER A 18 -28.87 26.43 10.85
CA SER A 18 -28.11 25.56 10.02
C SER A 18 -29.05 24.79 9.09
N THR A 19 -29.17 25.26 7.86
CA THR A 19 -29.82 24.52 6.79
C THR A 19 -28.99 23.26 6.53
N GLN A 20 -29.46 22.14 7.08
CA GLN A 20 -28.95 20.82 6.67
C GLN A 20 -29.35 20.60 5.23
N LYS A 21 -28.38 20.82 4.34
CA LYS A 21 -28.49 20.38 2.96
C LYS A 21 -28.38 18.85 3.00
N GLU A 22 -29.51 18.17 2.79
CA GLU A 22 -29.53 16.74 2.53
C GLU A 22 -28.57 16.43 1.39
N THR A 23 -27.45 15.78 1.74
CA THR A 23 -26.52 15.26 0.75
C THR A 23 -27.17 14.03 0.13
N LYS A 24 -27.78 14.22 -1.04
CA LYS A 24 -28.25 13.12 -1.88
C LYS A 24 -27.15 12.10 -1.97
N VAL A 25 -27.50 10.84 -1.67
CA VAL A 25 -26.67 9.65 -1.83
C VAL A 25 -26.00 9.72 -3.20
N ALA A 26 -24.70 9.93 -3.22
CA ALA A 26 -23.91 9.91 -4.43
C ALA A 26 -24.09 8.55 -5.11
N ASN A 27 -24.53 8.57 -6.34
CA ASN A 27 -24.79 7.39 -7.13
C ASN A 27 -23.53 6.50 -7.16
N LYS A 28 -23.71 5.22 -6.87
CA LYS A 28 -22.64 4.19 -6.82
C LYS A 28 -21.68 4.25 -8.01
N GLN A 29 -22.19 4.60 -9.20
CA GLN A 29 -21.39 4.79 -10.41
C GLN A 29 -20.36 5.92 -10.32
N THR A 30 -20.65 7.00 -9.59
CA THR A 30 -19.73 8.13 -9.43
C THR A 30 -18.57 7.77 -8.48
N ILE A 31 -18.83 6.90 -7.51
CA ILE A 31 -17.81 6.42 -6.58
C ILE A 31 -16.85 5.46 -7.30
N ASP A 32 -17.36 4.57 -8.14
CA ASP A 32 -16.55 3.63 -8.92
C ASP A 32 -15.65 4.37 -9.93
N GLN A 33 -16.14 5.43 -10.57
CA GLN A 33 -15.35 6.26 -11.47
C GLN A 33 -14.28 7.07 -10.74
N ALA A 34 -14.57 7.57 -9.53
CA ALA A 34 -13.59 8.28 -8.71
C ALA A 34 -12.50 7.33 -8.19
N PHE A 35 -12.88 6.11 -7.85
CA PHE A 35 -11.95 5.07 -7.42
C PHE A 35 -11.02 4.64 -8.56
N ASN A 36 -11.55 4.37 -9.75
CA ASN A 36 -10.75 4.01 -10.93
C ASN A 36 -9.81 5.14 -11.35
N LYS A 37 -10.26 6.40 -11.30
CA LYS A 37 -9.42 7.55 -11.60
C LYS A 37 -8.34 7.79 -10.55
N GLY A 38 -8.60 7.41 -9.30
CA GLY A 38 -7.62 7.40 -8.21
C GLY A 38 -6.54 6.33 -8.44
N THR A 39 -6.92 5.15 -8.92
CA THR A 39 -6.01 4.05 -9.22
C THR A 39 -5.06 4.38 -10.36
N GLU A 40 -5.53 5.01 -11.44
CA GLU A 40 -4.66 5.46 -12.53
C GLU A 40 -3.64 6.53 -12.10
N ARG A 41 -3.98 7.43 -11.17
CA ARG A 41 -3.02 8.38 -10.60
C ARG A 41 -2.02 7.71 -9.66
N TYR A 42 -2.44 6.66 -8.97
CA TYR A 42 -1.58 5.88 -8.08
C TYR A 42 -0.47 5.17 -8.86
N THR A 43 -0.75 4.74 -10.10
CA THR A 43 0.24 4.11 -10.98
C THR A 43 1.31 5.06 -11.51
N ARG A 44 1.09 6.38 -11.48
CA ARG A 44 2.03 7.37 -12.01
C ARG A 44 3.03 7.93 -11.01
N ARG A 45 2.74 7.90 -9.71
CA ARG A 45 3.61 8.46 -8.67
C ARG A 45 4.08 7.38 -7.71
N THR A 46 5.39 7.27 -7.56
CA THR A 46 5.98 6.45 -6.50
C THR A 46 5.77 7.13 -5.15
N LEU A 47 5.33 6.36 -4.17
CA LEU A 47 5.09 6.87 -2.81
C LEU A 47 6.39 7.22 -2.11
N ALA A 48 6.34 8.14 -1.15
CA ALA A 48 7.48 8.47 -0.29
C ALA A 48 7.98 7.20 0.44
N GLY A 49 9.29 7.07 0.59
CA GLY A 49 9.94 5.92 1.21
C GLY A 49 9.96 4.65 0.37
N LYS A 50 9.47 4.69 -0.89
CA LYS A 50 9.36 3.50 -1.75
C LYS A 50 10.09 3.68 -3.07
N CYS A 51 10.49 2.56 -3.66
CA CYS A 51 10.99 2.48 -5.02
C CYS A 51 10.06 1.58 -5.84
N ARG A 52 9.51 2.09 -6.92
CA ARG A 52 8.70 1.30 -7.86
C ARG A 52 9.60 0.59 -8.84
N ILE A 53 9.46 -0.72 -8.89
CA ILE A 53 10.26 -1.61 -9.75
C ILE A 53 9.39 -2.49 -10.63
N SER A 54 9.93 -2.88 -11.78
CA SER A 54 9.56 -4.10 -12.47
C SER A 54 10.61 -5.15 -12.13
N ALA A 55 10.20 -6.35 -11.78
CA ALA A 55 11.10 -7.40 -11.33
C ALA A 55 10.61 -8.80 -11.73
N THR A 56 11.54 -9.74 -11.74
CA THR A 56 11.31 -11.16 -11.98
C THR A 56 11.63 -11.96 -10.73
N VAL A 57 10.77 -12.89 -10.36
CA VAL A 57 11.05 -13.84 -9.27
C VAL A 57 12.07 -14.85 -9.72
N ILE A 58 13.25 -14.88 -9.11
CA ILE A 58 14.30 -15.86 -9.37
C ILE A 58 14.03 -17.14 -8.60
N SER A 59 13.81 -17.03 -7.30
CA SER A 59 13.49 -18.16 -6.45
C SER A 59 12.60 -17.77 -5.29
N VAL A 60 11.66 -18.65 -4.95
CA VAL A 60 10.83 -18.53 -3.76
C VAL A 60 11.51 -19.30 -2.64
N ASP A 61 11.77 -18.62 -1.52
CA ASP A 61 12.27 -19.26 -0.32
C ASP A 61 11.11 -20.00 0.38
N SER A 62 11.16 -21.32 0.28
CA SER A 62 10.15 -22.21 0.90
C SER A 62 10.35 -22.39 2.40
N THR A 63 11.40 -21.81 2.99
CA THR A 63 11.64 -21.86 4.42
C THR A 63 10.56 -21.05 5.14
N LEU A 64 9.72 -21.76 5.87
CA LEU A 64 8.72 -21.12 6.72
C LEU A 64 9.41 -20.49 7.93
N THR A 65 9.02 -19.27 8.25
CA THR A 65 9.56 -18.61 9.43
C THR A 65 9.02 -19.28 10.70
N ASN A 66 9.88 -19.50 11.70
CA ASN A 66 9.47 -19.97 13.03
C ASN A 66 8.73 -18.89 13.81
N SER A 67 7.86 -18.17 13.13
CA SER A 67 7.02 -17.11 13.67
C SER A 67 5.88 -17.73 14.50
N LYS A 68 5.10 -16.87 15.15
CA LYS A 68 3.90 -17.31 15.89
C LYS A 68 3.00 -18.15 14.97
N PRO A 69 2.27 -19.16 15.48
CA PRO A 69 1.40 -20.02 14.67
C PRO A 69 0.35 -19.29 13.83
N ASP A 70 -0.02 -18.07 14.26
CA ASP A 70 -0.97 -17.21 13.56
C ASP A 70 -0.33 -16.34 12.46
N ASP A 71 1.01 -16.34 12.35
CA ASP A 71 1.71 -15.64 11.28
C ASP A 71 1.51 -16.38 9.97
N ILE A 72 1.11 -15.65 8.94
CA ILE A 72 0.91 -16.20 7.59
C ILE A 72 2.20 -16.82 7.05
N CYS A 73 3.34 -16.26 7.39
CA CYS A 73 4.66 -16.73 6.96
C CYS A 73 5.12 -18.03 7.67
N ALA A 74 4.40 -18.45 8.71
CA ALA A 74 4.57 -19.78 9.31
C ALA A 74 3.86 -20.89 8.52
N LYS A 75 2.95 -20.52 7.61
CA LYS A 75 2.12 -21.45 6.82
C LYS A 75 2.43 -21.41 5.32
N PHE A 76 2.85 -20.25 4.83
CA PHE A 76 3.10 -19.99 3.42
C PHE A 76 4.41 -19.21 3.23
N PRO A 77 5.10 -19.38 2.10
CA PRO A 77 6.34 -18.66 1.83
C PRO A 77 6.05 -17.14 1.72
N CYS A 78 6.92 -16.35 2.37
CA CYS A 78 6.85 -14.90 2.37
C CYS A 78 8.15 -14.24 1.89
N ARG A 79 9.15 -15.01 1.45
CA ARG A 79 10.45 -14.49 1.01
C ARG A 79 10.78 -15.01 -0.38
N ALA A 80 11.41 -14.16 -1.16
CA ALA A 80 11.91 -14.54 -2.48
C ALA A 80 13.19 -13.79 -2.80
N VAL A 81 14.00 -14.36 -3.69
CA VAL A 81 15.02 -13.63 -4.43
C VAL A 81 14.38 -13.13 -5.72
N ILE A 82 14.52 -11.85 -5.97
CA ILE A 82 14.04 -11.20 -7.20
C ILE A 82 15.20 -10.58 -7.94
N SER A 83 15.11 -10.53 -9.28
CA SER A 83 15.96 -9.70 -10.13
C SER A 83 15.20 -8.47 -10.56
N ILE A 84 15.82 -7.30 -10.44
CA ILE A 84 15.24 -6.03 -10.90
C ILE A 84 15.37 -5.95 -12.41
N ASP A 85 14.24 -5.91 -13.13
CA ASP A 85 14.24 -5.73 -14.57
C ASP A 85 14.38 -4.25 -14.93
N LYS A 86 13.65 -3.39 -14.19
CA LYS A 86 13.60 -1.95 -14.43
C LYS A 86 13.23 -1.17 -13.18
N ILE A 87 13.84 0.00 -13.00
CA ILE A 87 13.40 0.99 -12.02
C ILE A 87 12.37 1.90 -12.70
N LEU A 88 11.16 1.93 -12.14
CA LEU A 88 10.06 2.72 -12.67
C LEU A 88 9.96 4.09 -11.99
N GLY A 89 10.50 4.23 -10.78
CA GLY A 89 10.55 5.50 -10.07
C GLY A 89 11.02 5.36 -8.63
N TYR A 90 11.59 6.46 -8.13
CA TYR A 90 11.95 6.61 -6.72
C TYR A 90 11.00 7.59 -6.05
N GLY A 91 10.48 7.21 -4.90
CA GLY A 91 9.81 8.12 -3.98
C GLY A 91 10.81 8.88 -3.12
N SER A 92 10.39 10.02 -2.60
CA SER A 92 11.21 10.80 -1.68
C SER A 92 11.56 9.97 -0.44
N GLY A 93 12.82 10.03 0.01
CA GLY A 93 13.27 9.30 1.21
C GLY A 93 13.63 7.83 1.00
N PHE A 94 13.56 7.30 -0.21
CA PHE A 94 14.18 6.01 -0.53
C PHE A 94 15.67 6.24 -0.83
N ASN A 95 16.54 5.66 -0.03
CA ASN A 95 17.97 6.04 -0.02
C ASN A 95 18.88 5.06 -0.75
N THR A 96 18.45 3.83 -0.98
CA THR A 96 19.25 2.81 -1.67
C THR A 96 19.18 3.00 -3.18
N LYS A 97 20.34 3.12 -3.81
CA LYS A 97 20.44 3.08 -5.27
C LYS A 97 20.32 1.65 -5.74
N LEU A 98 19.27 1.36 -6.48
CA LEU A 98 19.05 0.07 -7.12
C LEU A 98 19.42 0.14 -8.60
N ALA A 99 19.75 -1.01 -9.21
CA ALA A 99 20.10 -1.11 -10.61
C ALA A 99 19.37 -2.28 -11.30
N PRO A 100 19.04 -2.16 -12.59
CA PRO A 100 18.58 -3.29 -13.38
C PRO A 100 19.61 -4.44 -13.35
N GLY A 101 19.12 -5.68 -13.26
CA GLY A 101 19.95 -6.88 -13.10
C GLY A 101 20.40 -7.16 -11.67
N GLN A 102 20.15 -6.27 -10.73
CA GLN A 102 20.47 -6.49 -9.33
C GLN A 102 19.50 -7.51 -8.71
N GLU A 103 20.06 -8.49 -8.00
CA GLU A 103 19.29 -9.44 -7.20
C GLU A 103 19.10 -8.94 -5.79
N LEU A 104 17.90 -9.11 -5.26
CA LEU A 104 17.52 -8.72 -3.91
C LEU A 104 16.75 -9.84 -3.22
N VAL A 105 17.07 -10.07 -1.95
CA VAL A 105 16.19 -10.84 -1.07
C VAL A 105 15.09 -9.90 -0.56
N VAL A 106 13.83 -10.22 -0.83
CA VAL A 106 12.69 -9.41 -0.43
C VAL A 106 11.72 -10.21 0.43
N LYS A 107 11.10 -9.51 1.36
CA LYS A 107 9.98 -10.03 2.16
C LYS A 107 8.67 -9.52 1.55
N PHE A 108 7.73 -10.42 1.36
CA PHE A 108 6.35 -10.06 1.02
C PHE A 108 5.55 -9.98 2.32
N GLN A 109 4.89 -8.86 2.56
CA GLN A 109 4.17 -8.59 3.81
C GLN A 109 3.06 -9.62 4.07
N PHE A 110 2.40 -10.08 3.01
CA PHE A 110 1.33 -11.06 3.15
C PHE A 110 1.82 -12.47 2.84
N THR A 111 2.01 -12.80 1.58
CA THR A 111 2.48 -14.13 1.16
C THR A 111 2.75 -14.13 -0.35
N LEU A 112 3.51 -15.13 -0.79
CA LEU A 112 3.70 -15.45 -2.21
C LEU A 112 2.63 -16.44 -2.73
N ALA A 113 1.83 -17.05 -1.84
CA ALA A 113 0.69 -17.86 -2.24
C ALA A 113 -0.51 -16.97 -2.66
N PRO A 114 -1.44 -17.50 -3.50
CA PRO A 114 -2.66 -16.77 -3.81
C PRO A 114 -3.44 -16.40 -2.54
N SER A 115 -3.84 -15.14 -2.41
CA SER A 115 -4.50 -14.63 -1.19
C SER A 115 -5.86 -15.28 -0.95
N GLU A 116 -6.58 -15.70 -1.99
CA GLU A 116 -7.83 -16.43 -1.90
C GLU A 116 -7.71 -17.67 -0.99
N LYS A 117 -6.58 -18.39 -1.07
CA LYS A 117 -6.31 -19.57 -0.25
C LYS A 117 -5.69 -19.26 1.11
N ALA A 118 -4.80 -18.27 1.12
CA ALA A 118 -3.97 -17.97 2.29
C ALA A 118 -4.64 -16.99 3.25
N LEU A 119 -5.45 -16.07 2.75
CA LEU A 119 -6.05 -14.94 3.46
C LEU A 119 -7.47 -14.67 2.98
N PRO A 120 -8.44 -15.59 3.27
CA PRO A 120 -9.81 -15.50 2.77
C PRO A 120 -10.55 -14.31 3.38
N GLY A 121 -10.27 -13.18 3.29
CA GLY A 121 -10.87 -11.94 3.86
C GLY A 121 -10.06 -10.72 3.50
N LEU A 122 -8.95 -10.91 2.78
CA LEU A 122 -8.17 -9.81 2.26
C LEU A 122 -8.97 -9.14 1.13
N GLN A 123 -9.27 -7.85 1.29
CA GLN A 123 -9.99 -7.08 0.26
C GLN A 123 -9.19 -6.92 -1.03
N LEU A 124 -7.87 -7.07 -0.95
CA LEU A 124 -6.95 -7.02 -2.07
C LEU A 124 -6.58 -8.44 -2.49
N GLU A 125 -7.07 -8.88 -3.64
CA GLU A 125 -6.67 -10.17 -4.20
C GLU A 125 -5.25 -10.11 -4.75
N LEU A 126 -4.39 -10.96 -4.19
CA LEU A 126 -3.04 -11.20 -4.67
C LEU A 126 -3.00 -12.54 -5.39
N PRO A 127 -2.64 -12.57 -6.68
CA PRO A 127 -2.74 -13.80 -7.49
C PRO A 127 -1.70 -14.89 -7.12
N GLY A 128 -0.74 -14.53 -6.26
CA GLY A 128 0.42 -15.36 -5.95
C GLY A 128 1.56 -15.15 -6.93
N LEU A 129 2.78 -15.49 -6.50
CA LEU A 129 4.01 -15.36 -7.30
C LEU A 129 4.77 -16.68 -7.32
N LYS A 130 5.30 -17.03 -8.51
CA LYS A 130 6.10 -18.23 -8.75
C LYS A 130 7.41 -17.83 -9.41
N ASN A 131 8.39 -18.74 -9.37
CA ASN A 131 9.66 -18.56 -10.09
C ASN A 131 9.43 -18.22 -11.56
N GLY A 132 10.19 -17.28 -12.09
CA GLY A 132 10.12 -16.80 -13.47
C GLY A 132 8.97 -15.81 -13.76
N GLN A 133 8.11 -15.52 -12.81
CA GLN A 133 7.03 -14.55 -13.02
C GLN A 133 7.55 -13.11 -12.92
N HIS A 134 7.04 -12.28 -13.85
CA HIS A 134 7.31 -10.84 -13.88
C HIS A 134 6.17 -10.08 -13.15
N PHE A 135 6.56 -9.07 -12.40
CA PHE A 135 5.61 -8.25 -11.63
C PHE A 135 6.10 -6.82 -11.49
N ILE A 136 5.18 -5.93 -11.17
CA ILE A 136 5.47 -4.56 -10.75
C ILE A 136 5.11 -4.44 -9.28
N ALA A 137 5.98 -3.79 -8.49
CA ALA A 137 5.75 -3.57 -7.07
C ALA A 137 6.39 -2.28 -6.58
N ASP A 138 5.88 -1.81 -5.45
CA ASP A 138 6.53 -0.77 -4.64
C ASP A 138 7.35 -1.45 -3.53
N LEU A 139 8.66 -1.28 -3.63
CA LEU A 139 9.65 -1.79 -2.68
C LEU A 139 9.87 -0.76 -1.58
N GLU A 140 9.70 -1.15 -0.34
CA GLU A 140 9.98 -0.36 0.85
C GLU A 140 11.28 -0.82 1.49
N GLU A 141 12.14 0.14 1.82
CA GLU A 141 13.39 -0.10 2.52
C GLU A 141 13.20 0.12 4.02
N THR A 142 13.60 -0.86 4.81
CA THR A 142 13.65 -0.75 6.27
C THR A 142 15.08 -0.99 6.74
N MET A 143 15.60 -0.09 7.55
CA MET A 143 16.90 -0.24 8.20
C MET A 143 16.68 -0.84 9.59
N ASN A 144 17.36 -1.94 9.89
CA ASN A 144 17.31 -2.54 11.21
C ASN A 144 18.19 -1.73 12.16
N ILE A 145 17.58 -1.16 13.19
CA ILE A 145 18.29 -0.38 14.21
C ILE A 145 19.22 -1.33 14.97
N GLY A 146 20.54 -1.09 14.86
CA GLY A 146 21.58 -1.85 15.58
C GLY A 146 22.42 -2.80 14.74
N THR A 147 22.03 -3.15 13.51
CA THR A 147 22.82 -4.00 12.61
C THR A 147 23.22 -3.35 11.31
N ASP A 148 22.76 -2.13 11.01
CA ASP A 148 22.89 -1.46 9.72
C ASP A 148 22.42 -2.32 8.52
N GLU A 149 21.77 -3.43 8.80
CA GLU A 149 21.23 -4.33 7.80
C GLU A 149 19.97 -3.74 7.17
N ARG A 150 19.98 -3.64 5.85
CA ARG A 150 18.83 -3.18 5.08
C ARG A 150 17.97 -4.36 4.69
N SER A 151 16.69 -4.25 4.94
CA SER A 151 15.69 -5.21 4.49
C SER A 151 14.70 -4.55 3.53
N PHE A 152 14.22 -5.31 2.57
CA PHE A 152 13.28 -4.84 1.57
C PHE A 152 11.95 -5.57 1.73
N THR A 153 10.85 -4.81 1.74
CA THR A 153 9.50 -5.36 1.90
C THR A 153 8.59 -4.91 0.75
N ILE A 154 7.80 -5.84 0.24
CA ILE A 154 6.76 -5.62 -0.77
C ILE A 154 5.40 -5.87 -0.12
N TYR A 155 4.53 -4.86 -0.13
CA TYR A 155 3.17 -4.95 0.41
C TYR A 155 2.15 -5.33 -0.66
N ARG A 156 2.38 -4.88 -1.88
CA ARG A 156 1.49 -5.07 -3.00
C ARG A 156 2.28 -5.25 -4.29
N TYR A 157 1.78 -6.09 -5.17
CA TYR A 157 2.34 -6.31 -6.49
C TYR A 157 1.23 -6.53 -7.51
N GLU A 158 1.57 -6.33 -8.77
CA GLU A 158 0.71 -6.58 -9.93
C GLU A 158 1.48 -7.48 -10.91
N LEU A 159 0.86 -8.58 -11.35
CA LEU A 159 1.48 -9.41 -12.39
C LEU A 159 1.51 -8.64 -13.71
N THR A 160 2.66 -8.65 -14.37
CA THR A 160 2.75 -8.18 -15.74
C THR A 160 2.58 -9.38 -16.67
N HIS A 161 1.54 -9.33 -17.49
CA HIS A 161 1.44 -10.25 -18.60
C HIS A 161 2.54 -9.88 -19.60
N ASN A 162 3.46 -10.79 -19.88
CA ASN A 162 4.34 -10.65 -21.03
C ASN A 162 3.46 -10.63 -22.29
N THR A 163 3.03 -9.46 -22.72
CA THR A 163 2.64 -9.26 -24.11
C THR A 163 3.94 -9.42 -24.91
N GLY A 164 4.26 -10.66 -25.24
CA GLY A 164 5.39 -10.97 -26.09
C GLY A 164 5.20 -10.24 -27.41
N VAL A 165 5.87 -9.12 -27.55
CA VAL A 165 6.14 -8.54 -28.85
C VAL A 165 7.12 -9.51 -29.52
N LYS A 166 6.57 -10.35 -30.42
CA LYS A 166 7.36 -11.09 -31.38
C LYS A 166 7.92 -10.16 -32.43
#